data_d1f781e37d5ae57ce80a2b677791823a
#
_entry.id   d1f781e37d5ae57ce80a2b677791823a
#
_cell.length_a   1.000
_cell.length_b   1.000
_cell.length_c   1.000
_cell.angle_alpha   90.00
_cell.angle_beta   90.00
_cell.angle_gamma   90.00
#
_symmetry.space_group_name_H-M   'P 1'
#
loop_
_entity.id
_entity.type
_entity.pdbx_description
1 polymer ?
#
loop_
_entity_poly.entity_id
_entity_poly.type
_entity_poly.pdbx_seq_one_letter_code
_entity_poly.pdbx_strand_id
1 'polypeptide(L)'
;LPITADSGFADPVFQKWISENIDTDRNGLLSDEEISMCTEISIPSMSVDSLEGIEYFYNLKTLDCSDNELLFLDVSANTVLKSLNCSHNNLLSLDLSSCKKLKDLDISFNNCGSNSSISLPKSSSVEKLNISSVVLDDFDFSRFSRLKELDCSNCNLRTLKPASIPSLEKLICSGNLLDTLNLSRLSGLKYLDCSSNSIQTLKLPDTRSLY
;
A
#
# COMPACT_ATOMS: atom_id res chain seq x y z
N LEU A 1 2.76 15.61 -24.76
CA LEU A 1 1.58 14.82 -24.46
C LEU A 1 0.45 15.76 -24.03
N PRO A 2 -0.69 15.85 -24.78
CA PRO A 2 -1.82 16.65 -24.35
C PRO A 2 -2.42 16.15 -23.01
N ILE A 3 -2.89 17.10 -22.17
CA ILE A 3 -3.56 16.75 -20.90
C ILE A 3 -5.06 16.67 -21.19
N THR A 4 -5.51 15.59 -21.82
CA THR A 4 -6.91 15.39 -22.22
C THR A 4 -7.34 13.94 -22.00
N ALA A 5 -8.66 13.69 -21.99
CA ALA A 5 -9.20 12.33 -21.89
C ALA A 5 -8.73 11.43 -23.04
N ASP A 6 -8.64 11.97 -24.27
CA ASP A 6 -8.17 11.22 -25.43
C ASP A 6 -6.69 10.80 -25.33
N SER A 7 -5.92 11.43 -24.46
CA SER A 7 -4.51 11.12 -24.19
C SER A 7 -4.33 10.24 -22.94
N GLY A 8 -5.40 9.70 -22.37
CA GLY A 8 -5.36 8.79 -21.23
C GLY A 8 -5.60 9.44 -19.86
N PHE A 9 -5.77 10.76 -19.78
CA PHE A 9 -6.18 11.41 -18.53
C PHE A 9 -7.72 11.45 -18.46
N ALA A 10 -8.34 10.33 -18.14
CA ALA A 10 -9.80 10.19 -18.23
C ALA A 10 -10.55 10.99 -17.14
N ASP A 11 -10.01 11.02 -15.91
CA ASP A 11 -10.63 11.72 -14.79
C ASP A 11 -10.38 13.24 -14.87
N PRO A 12 -11.43 14.08 -14.86
CA PRO A 12 -11.28 15.54 -15.01
C PRO A 12 -10.62 16.21 -13.81
N VAL A 13 -10.72 15.61 -12.61
CA VAL A 13 -10.08 16.14 -11.39
C VAL A 13 -8.58 15.86 -11.46
N PHE A 14 -8.19 14.65 -11.84
CA PHE A 14 -6.80 14.29 -12.05
C PHE A 14 -6.18 15.12 -13.20
N GLN A 15 -6.89 15.27 -14.32
CA GLN A 15 -6.50 16.15 -15.43
C GLN A 15 -6.18 17.57 -14.97
N LYS A 16 -7.10 18.15 -14.19
CA LYS A 16 -6.93 19.49 -13.63
C LYS A 16 -5.71 19.56 -12.72
N TRP A 17 -5.56 18.57 -11.84
CA TRP A 17 -4.43 18.54 -10.91
C TRP A 17 -3.09 18.47 -11.67
N ILE A 18 -2.98 17.63 -12.69
CA ILE A 18 -1.80 17.53 -13.56
C ILE A 18 -1.50 18.87 -14.24
N SER A 19 -2.52 19.52 -14.80
CA SER A 19 -2.38 20.84 -15.45
C SER A 19 -1.93 21.94 -14.49
N GLU A 20 -2.34 21.87 -13.23
CA GLU A 20 -2.00 22.90 -12.24
C GLU A 20 -0.64 22.66 -11.56
N ASN A 21 -0.16 21.41 -11.50
CA ASN A 21 1.00 21.03 -10.69
C ASN A 21 2.19 20.52 -11.50
N ILE A 22 1.96 19.99 -12.72
CA ILE A 22 3.03 19.37 -13.52
C ILE A 22 3.30 20.17 -14.80
N ASP A 23 2.26 20.68 -15.46
CA ASP A 23 2.38 21.57 -16.65
C ASP A 23 2.90 22.96 -16.18
N THR A 24 4.22 23.10 -16.15
CA THR A 24 4.89 24.27 -15.54
C THR A 24 4.79 25.51 -16.42
N ASP A 25 4.73 25.37 -17.74
CA ASP A 25 4.61 26.48 -18.69
C ASP A 25 3.13 26.78 -19.04
N ARG A 26 2.20 25.94 -18.55
CA ARG A 26 0.75 26.09 -18.72
C ARG A 26 0.29 26.12 -20.17
N ASN A 27 0.96 25.36 -21.01
CA ASN A 27 0.62 25.26 -22.44
C ASN A 27 -0.42 24.19 -22.74
N GLY A 28 -0.87 23.40 -21.74
CA GLY A 28 -1.81 22.29 -21.86
C GLY A 28 -1.19 21.01 -22.42
N LEU A 29 0.14 20.96 -22.49
CA LEU A 29 0.91 19.82 -22.97
C LEU A 29 1.96 19.44 -21.92
N LEU A 30 2.15 18.17 -21.66
CA LEU A 30 3.29 17.68 -20.88
C LEU A 30 4.48 17.44 -21.81
N SER A 31 5.58 18.12 -21.57
CA SER A 31 6.88 17.86 -22.17
C SER A 31 7.55 16.64 -21.54
N ASP A 32 8.53 16.05 -22.23
CA ASP A 32 9.33 14.96 -21.67
C ASP A 32 10.09 15.37 -20.41
N GLU A 33 10.47 16.65 -20.31
CA GLU A 33 11.12 17.21 -19.12
C GLU A 33 10.17 17.23 -17.93
N GLU A 34 8.96 17.77 -18.06
CA GLU A 34 7.95 17.81 -17.00
C GLU A 34 7.58 16.41 -16.52
N ILE A 35 7.34 15.49 -17.46
CA ILE A 35 7.09 14.08 -17.15
C ILE A 35 8.27 13.48 -16.36
N SER A 36 9.50 13.68 -16.82
CA SER A 36 10.69 13.08 -16.21
C SER A 36 11.03 13.65 -14.85
N MET A 37 10.67 14.91 -14.59
CA MET A 37 10.88 15.59 -13.30
C MET A 37 9.83 15.22 -12.27
N CYS A 38 8.67 14.72 -12.68
CA CYS A 38 7.62 14.30 -11.75
C CYS A 38 8.04 13.04 -10.99
N THR A 39 8.36 13.21 -9.72
CA THR A 39 8.75 12.11 -8.81
C THR A 39 7.77 11.87 -7.68
N GLU A 40 6.77 12.73 -7.52
CA GLU A 40 5.74 12.66 -6.49
C GLU A 40 4.40 13.15 -7.03
N ILE A 41 3.35 12.40 -6.76
CA ILE A 41 1.95 12.79 -6.98
C ILE A 41 1.21 12.55 -5.67
N SER A 42 0.54 13.61 -5.16
CA SER A 42 -0.26 13.56 -3.93
C SER A 42 -1.61 14.22 -4.19
N ILE A 43 -2.65 13.40 -4.20
CA ILE A 43 -4.03 13.77 -4.54
C ILE A 43 -5.03 13.14 -3.56
N PRO A 44 -4.79 13.21 -2.24
CA PRO A 44 -5.71 12.60 -1.29
C PRO A 44 -7.04 13.36 -1.23
N SER A 45 -8.15 12.63 -1.01
CA SER A 45 -9.48 13.20 -0.74
C SER A 45 -9.99 14.14 -1.85
N MET A 46 -9.74 13.79 -3.11
CA MET A 46 -10.14 14.62 -4.26
C MET A 46 -11.32 14.06 -5.07
N SER A 47 -11.90 12.94 -4.63
CA SER A 47 -12.98 12.22 -5.35
C SER A 47 -12.57 11.81 -6.76
N VAL A 48 -11.31 11.42 -6.95
CA VAL A 48 -10.79 10.88 -8.20
C VAL A 48 -11.27 9.45 -8.37
N ASP A 49 -11.82 9.10 -9.54
CA ASP A 49 -12.29 7.75 -9.86
C ASP A 49 -11.35 6.97 -10.78
N SER A 50 -10.44 7.67 -11.50
CA SER A 50 -9.44 7.06 -12.37
C SER A 50 -8.10 7.78 -12.33
N LEU A 51 -7.02 7.00 -12.33
CA LEU A 51 -5.65 7.49 -12.50
C LEU A 51 -5.05 7.04 -13.83
N GLU A 52 -5.88 6.81 -14.87
CA GLU A 52 -5.36 6.65 -16.22
C GLU A 52 -4.48 7.86 -16.59
N GLY A 53 -3.32 7.60 -17.21
CA GLY A 53 -2.28 8.62 -17.44
C GLY A 53 -1.14 8.60 -16.41
N ILE A 54 -1.31 7.89 -15.27
CA ILE A 54 -0.23 7.74 -14.27
C ILE A 54 0.99 7.01 -14.84
N GLU A 55 0.79 6.16 -15.85
CA GLU A 55 1.83 5.38 -16.52
C GLU A 55 2.86 6.25 -17.22
N TYR A 56 2.54 7.48 -17.60
CA TYR A 56 3.49 8.41 -18.22
C TYR A 56 4.58 8.86 -17.25
N PHE A 57 4.30 8.86 -15.95
CA PHE A 57 5.24 9.33 -14.92
C PHE A 57 6.19 8.20 -14.47
N TYR A 58 7.05 7.74 -15.37
CA TYR A 58 7.95 6.59 -15.17
C TYR A 58 9.02 6.81 -14.09
N ASN A 59 9.27 8.06 -13.68
CA ASN A 59 10.16 8.41 -12.56
C ASN A 59 9.45 8.59 -11.22
N LEU A 60 8.14 8.29 -11.16
CA LEU A 60 7.34 8.45 -9.95
C LEU A 60 7.86 7.55 -8.82
N LYS A 61 8.21 8.15 -7.68
CA LYS A 61 8.73 7.48 -6.49
C LYS A 61 7.71 7.41 -5.36
N THR A 62 6.83 8.41 -5.29
CA THR A 62 5.79 8.53 -4.26
C THR A 62 4.46 8.80 -4.92
N LEU A 63 3.47 7.98 -4.60
CA LEU A 63 2.08 8.18 -4.99
C LEU A 63 1.21 8.11 -3.74
N ASP A 64 0.50 9.21 -3.45
CA ASP A 64 -0.58 9.25 -2.49
C ASP A 64 -1.88 9.56 -3.22
N CYS A 65 -2.73 8.57 -3.35
CA CYS A 65 -4.08 8.66 -3.92
C CYS A 65 -5.13 8.16 -2.92
N SER A 66 -4.85 8.32 -1.62
CA SER A 66 -5.76 7.90 -0.55
C SER A 66 -7.06 8.69 -0.53
N ASP A 67 -8.09 8.12 0.11
CA ASP A 67 -9.41 8.75 0.25
C ASP A 67 -10.01 9.22 -1.08
N ASN A 68 -10.05 8.33 -2.08
CA ASN A 68 -10.63 8.57 -3.39
C ASN A 68 -11.66 7.49 -3.76
N GLU A 69 -12.11 7.44 -5.01
CA GLU A 69 -13.16 6.54 -5.48
C GLU A 69 -12.63 5.47 -6.46
N LEU A 70 -11.31 5.18 -6.42
CA LEU A 70 -10.65 4.29 -7.36
C LEU A 70 -11.18 2.86 -7.25
N LEU A 71 -11.66 2.31 -8.36
CA LEU A 71 -12.00 0.89 -8.52
C LEU A 71 -10.81 0.08 -9.03
N PHE A 72 -9.93 0.72 -9.79
CA PHE A 72 -8.73 0.12 -10.40
C PHE A 72 -7.55 1.07 -10.25
N LEU A 73 -6.36 0.52 -10.11
CA LEU A 73 -5.11 1.27 -10.10
C LEU A 73 -4.05 0.44 -10.82
N ASP A 74 -3.55 0.94 -11.95
CA ASP A 74 -2.43 0.34 -12.68
C ASP A 74 -1.17 1.19 -12.50
N VAL A 75 -0.22 0.67 -11.74
CA VAL A 75 1.11 1.27 -11.52
C VAL A 75 2.22 0.41 -12.12
N SER A 76 1.90 -0.45 -13.09
CA SER A 76 2.85 -1.38 -13.69
C SER A 76 4.01 -0.69 -14.41
N ALA A 77 3.79 0.51 -14.94
CA ALA A 77 4.81 1.35 -15.56
C ALA A 77 5.68 2.12 -14.53
N ASN A 78 5.17 2.35 -13.32
CA ASN A 78 5.85 3.13 -12.27
C ASN A 78 6.86 2.27 -11.49
N THR A 79 7.78 1.62 -12.19
CA THR A 79 8.68 0.57 -11.67
C THR A 79 9.70 1.05 -10.64
N VAL A 80 9.84 2.38 -10.49
CA VAL A 80 10.74 2.98 -9.49
C VAL A 80 10.02 3.44 -8.22
N LEU A 81 8.71 3.17 -8.12
CA LEU A 81 7.87 3.54 -6.98
C LEU A 81 8.44 2.96 -5.67
N LYS A 82 8.52 3.83 -4.64
CA LYS A 82 9.05 3.51 -3.31
C LYS A 82 7.98 3.60 -2.23
N SER A 83 7.04 4.52 -2.39
CA SER A 83 5.93 4.72 -1.47
C SER A 83 4.62 4.77 -2.25
N LEU A 84 3.65 3.98 -1.84
CA LEU A 84 2.29 3.98 -2.36
C LEU A 84 1.31 4.01 -1.20
N ASN A 85 0.49 5.05 -1.17
CA ASN A 85 -0.70 5.12 -0.34
C ASN A 85 -1.92 5.16 -1.25
N CYS A 86 -2.67 4.08 -1.30
CA CYS A 86 -3.95 3.97 -2.00
C CYS A 86 -5.07 3.52 -1.04
N SER A 87 -4.90 3.82 0.26
CA SER A 87 -5.89 3.51 1.29
C SER A 87 -7.21 4.24 1.08
N HIS A 88 -8.28 3.74 1.69
CA HIS A 88 -9.62 4.36 1.59
C HIS A 88 -10.04 4.61 0.13
N ASN A 89 -10.05 3.53 -0.64
CA ASN A 89 -10.54 3.47 -2.01
C ASN A 89 -11.50 2.28 -2.17
N ASN A 90 -11.96 2.03 -3.39
CA ASN A 90 -12.85 0.92 -3.72
C ASN A 90 -12.14 -0.17 -4.54
N LEU A 91 -10.81 -0.30 -4.39
CA LEU A 91 -10.01 -1.21 -5.21
C LEU A 91 -10.48 -2.66 -5.06
N LEU A 92 -10.77 -3.30 -6.18
CA LEU A 92 -11.17 -4.71 -6.26
C LEU A 92 -9.98 -5.64 -6.37
N SER A 93 -8.91 -5.18 -6.98
CA SER A 93 -7.62 -5.88 -7.12
C SER A 93 -6.49 -4.87 -7.28
N LEU A 94 -5.27 -5.31 -6.97
CA LEU A 94 -4.07 -4.48 -7.12
C LEU A 94 -2.87 -5.35 -7.49
N ASP A 95 -2.24 -5.07 -8.63
CA ASP A 95 -1.00 -5.74 -9.05
C ASP A 95 0.21 -4.82 -8.89
N LEU A 96 1.03 -5.12 -7.90
CA LEU A 96 2.29 -4.43 -7.59
C LEU A 96 3.52 -5.26 -7.99
N SER A 97 3.38 -6.30 -8.79
CA SER A 97 4.47 -7.21 -9.15
C SER A 97 5.65 -6.52 -9.84
N SER A 98 5.40 -5.40 -10.53
CA SER A 98 6.41 -4.55 -11.18
C SER A 98 7.11 -3.58 -10.22
N CYS A 99 6.50 -3.25 -9.06
CA CYS A 99 6.98 -2.25 -8.10
C CYS A 99 8.06 -2.80 -7.16
N LYS A 100 9.17 -3.30 -7.70
CA LYS A 100 10.23 -4.00 -6.95
C LYS A 100 10.99 -3.14 -5.94
N LYS A 101 10.87 -1.80 -6.03
CA LYS A 101 11.55 -0.84 -5.14
C LYS A 101 10.66 -0.34 -4.00
N LEU A 102 9.42 -0.84 -3.94
CA LEU A 102 8.42 -0.41 -2.96
C LEU A 102 8.90 -0.72 -1.53
N LYS A 103 8.84 0.29 -0.65
CA LYS A 103 9.23 0.22 0.76
C LYS A 103 8.06 0.47 1.69
N ASP A 104 7.24 1.45 1.35
CA ASP A 104 6.10 1.87 2.15
C ASP A 104 4.83 1.62 1.34
N LEU A 105 3.94 0.79 1.87
CA LEU A 105 2.69 0.41 1.21
C LEU A 105 1.52 0.52 2.17
N ASP A 106 0.56 1.36 1.83
CA ASP A 106 -0.74 1.43 2.48
C ASP A 106 -1.85 1.15 1.47
N ILE A 107 -2.55 0.04 1.68
CA ILE A 107 -3.72 -0.39 0.90
C ILE A 107 -4.94 -0.59 1.79
N SER A 108 -4.89 -0.07 3.01
CA SER A 108 -5.95 -0.24 4.01
C SER A 108 -7.29 0.31 3.54
N PHE A 109 -8.37 -0.17 4.14
CA PHE A 109 -9.74 0.29 3.83
C PHE A 109 -10.06 0.26 2.32
N ASN A 110 -9.76 -0.87 1.68
CA ASN A 110 -10.17 -1.14 0.31
C ASN A 110 -11.19 -2.29 0.26
N ASN A 111 -12.02 -2.31 -0.79
CA ASN A 111 -13.05 -3.32 -1.00
C ASN A 111 -12.48 -4.64 -1.56
N CYS A 112 -11.27 -4.96 -1.21
CA CYS A 112 -10.66 -6.23 -1.55
C CYS A 112 -11.42 -7.35 -0.83
N GLY A 113 -12.51 -7.84 -1.42
CA GLY A 113 -13.27 -8.98 -0.92
C GLY A 113 -12.55 -10.31 -1.17
N SER A 114 -13.14 -11.42 -0.72
CA SER A 114 -12.58 -12.78 -0.81
C SER A 114 -12.19 -13.26 -2.23
N ASN A 115 -12.59 -12.55 -3.27
CA ASN A 115 -12.24 -12.84 -4.67
C ASN A 115 -11.20 -11.88 -5.24
N SER A 116 -10.67 -10.95 -4.47
CA SER A 116 -9.69 -9.98 -4.94
C SER A 116 -8.28 -10.55 -4.82
N SER A 117 -7.47 -10.29 -5.82
CA SER A 117 -6.06 -10.67 -5.80
C SER A 117 -5.20 -9.42 -5.59
N ILE A 118 -4.47 -9.40 -4.48
CA ILE A 118 -3.37 -8.47 -4.29
C ILE A 118 -2.09 -9.20 -4.69
N SER A 119 -1.51 -8.80 -5.82
CA SER A 119 -0.24 -9.33 -6.28
C SER A 119 0.90 -8.44 -5.82
N LEU A 120 1.79 -8.98 -4.99
CA LEU A 120 2.97 -8.30 -4.49
C LEU A 120 4.23 -8.82 -5.13
N PRO A 121 5.32 -8.03 -5.21
CA PRO A 121 6.60 -8.51 -5.71
C PRO A 121 7.06 -9.77 -4.98
N LYS A 122 7.62 -10.75 -5.70
CA LYS A 122 8.10 -12.04 -5.13
C LYS A 122 9.18 -11.87 -4.06
N SER A 123 10.05 -10.88 -4.21
CA SER A 123 10.99 -10.47 -3.16
C SER A 123 10.62 -9.05 -2.75
N SER A 124 9.97 -8.92 -1.62
CA SER A 124 9.51 -7.63 -1.18
C SER A 124 10.61 -6.85 -0.50
N SER A 125 10.85 -5.62 -0.97
CA SER A 125 11.66 -4.62 -0.25
C SER A 125 10.84 -3.82 0.76
N VAL A 126 9.55 -4.17 0.93
CA VAL A 126 8.62 -3.46 1.82
C VAL A 126 9.11 -3.54 3.27
N GLU A 127 9.22 -2.36 3.87
CA GLU A 127 9.60 -2.15 5.26
C GLU A 127 8.39 -1.77 6.12
N LYS A 128 7.39 -1.10 5.53
CA LYS A 128 6.13 -0.74 6.17
C LYS A 128 4.95 -1.22 5.33
N LEU A 129 4.03 -1.93 5.96
CA LEU A 129 2.84 -2.47 5.32
C LEU A 129 1.61 -2.20 6.18
N ASN A 130 0.66 -1.47 5.64
CA ASN A 130 -0.67 -1.31 6.19
C ASN A 130 -1.69 -1.96 5.25
N ILE A 131 -2.36 -2.99 5.74
CA ILE A 131 -3.43 -3.73 5.06
C ILE A 131 -4.68 -3.79 5.94
N SER A 132 -4.78 -2.89 6.92
CA SER A 132 -5.90 -2.90 7.85
C SER A 132 -7.24 -2.78 7.13
N SER A 133 -8.23 -3.48 7.62
CA SER A 133 -9.57 -3.52 7.01
C SER A 133 -9.61 -4.03 5.57
N VAL A 134 -8.61 -4.83 5.17
CA VAL A 134 -8.63 -5.62 3.93
C VAL A 134 -8.91 -7.07 4.30
N VAL A 135 -9.96 -7.67 3.75
CA VAL A 135 -10.29 -9.08 4.04
C VAL A 135 -9.28 -10.01 3.34
N LEU A 136 -8.49 -10.73 4.16
CA LEU A 136 -7.43 -11.61 3.68
C LEU A 136 -7.65 -13.02 4.24
N ASP A 137 -8.09 -13.96 3.41
CA ASP A 137 -8.37 -15.33 3.89
C ASP A 137 -7.10 -16.13 4.22
N ASP A 138 -5.99 -15.99 3.51
CA ASP A 138 -4.72 -16.70 3.75
C ASP A 138 -3.53 -15.90 3.21
N PHE A 139 -3.21 -14.77 3.85
CA PHE A 139 -2.12 -13.93 3.38
C PHE A 139 -0.76 -14.44 3.85
N ASP A 140 0.14 -14.73 2.90
CA ASP A 140 1.50 -15.19 3.21
C ASP A 140 2.47 -14.03 3.43
N PHE A 141 2.73 -13.72 4.69
CA PHE A 141 3.70 -12.70 5.08
C PHE A 141 5.17 -13.13 4.93
N SER A 142 5.48 -14.40 4.62
CA SER A 142 6.85 -14.92 4.59
C SER A 142 7.75 -14.24 3.57
N ARG A 143 7.17 -13.64 2.53
CA ARG A 143 7.89 -12.89 1.49
C ARG A 143 8.41 -11.53 1.94
N PHE A 144 8.00 -11.04 3.12
CA PHE A 144 8.34 -9.72 3.65
C PHE A 144 9.50 -9.76 4.65
N SER A 145 10.64 -10.34 4.28
CA SER A 145 11.78 -10.53 5.17
C SER A 145 12.38 -9.24 5.75
N ARG A 146 12.05 -8.08 5.17
CA ARG A 146 12.53 -6.76 5.61
C ARG A 146 11.47 -5.93 6.34
N LEU A 147 10.28 -6.49 6.55
CA LEU A 147 9.17 -5.78 7.17
C LEU A 147 9.48 -5.42 8.61
N LYS A 148 9.37 -4.14 8.92
CA LYS A 148 9.57 -3.54 10.25
C LYS A 148 8.26 -3.17 10.91
N GLU A 149 7.31 -2.67 10.12
CA GLU A 149 6.01 -2.25 10.60
C GLU A 149 4.91 -2.99 9.82
N LEU A 150 4.01 -3.64 10.55
CA LEU A 150 2.84 -4.30 10.00
C LEU A 150 1.60 -3.85 10.75
N ASP A 151 0.64 -3.31 10.02
CA ASP A 151 -0.74 -3.18 10.46
C ASP A 151 -1.62 -4.12 9.61
N CYS A 152 -2.14 -5.15 10.25
CA CYS A 152 -3.11 -6.08 9.70
C CYS A 152 -4.35 -6.16 10.58
N SER A 153 -4.74 -5.03 11.19
CA SER A 153 -5.94 -4.97 12.03
C SER A 153 -7.22 -5.11 11.20
N ASN A 154 -8.25 -5.70 11.77
CA ASN A 154 -9.57 -5.89 11.16
C ASN A 154 -9.53 -6.64 9.81
N CYS A 155 -8.61 -7.58 9.63
CA CYS A 155 -8.42 -8.35 8.40
C CYS A 155 -9.10 -9.73 8.41
N ASN A 156 -9.90 -10.03 9.44
CA ASN A 156 -10.58 -11.33 9.65
C ASN A 156 -9.62 -12.54 9.78
N LEU A 157 -8.36 -12.28 10.14
CA LEU A 157 -7.32 -13.32 10.26
C LEU A 157 -7.63 -14.30 11.40
N ARG A 158 -7.62 -15.60 11.09
CA ARG A 158 -7.71 -16.68 12.07
C ARG A 158 -6.34 -17.15 12.54
N THR A 159 -5.32 -16.96 11.74
CA THR A 159 -3.93 -17.31 12.05
C THR A 159 -2.99 -16.21 11.59
N LEU A 160 -1.94 -15.97 12.38
CA LEU A 160 -0.84 -15.10 12.01
C LEU A 160 0.46 -15.82 12.38
N LYS A 161 1.42 -15.89 11.44
CA LYS A 161 2.71 -16.55 11.63
C LYS A 161 3.86 -15.53 11.63
N PRO A 162 4.00 -14.70 12.66
CA PRO A 162 4.96 -13.61 12.67
C PRO A 162 6.43 -14.07 12.65
N ALA A 163 6.68 -15.33 13.04
CA ALA A 163 8.02 -15.93 12.97
C ALA A 163 8.63 -15.94 11.56
N SER A 164 7.84 -15.75 10.52
CA SER A 164 8.29 -15.61 9.14
C SER A 164 8.76 -14.19 8.78
N ILE A 165 8.55 -13.21 9.68
CA ILE A 165 8.92 -11.79 9.52
C ILE A 165 9.86 -11.35 10.65
N PRO A 166 11.12 -11.83 10.68
CA PRO A 166 11.98 -11.69 11.85
C PRO A 166 12.44 -10.25 12.14
N SER A 167 12.30 -9.35 11.16
CA SER A 167 12.71 -7.94 11.28
C SER A 167 11.64 -7.03 11.89
N LEU A 168 10.50 -7.60 12.31
CA LEU A 168 9.34 -6.81 12.76
C LEU A 168 9.64 -6.09 14.08
N GLU A 169 9.38 -4.77 14.06
CA GLU A 169 9.53 -3.87 15.21
C GLU A 169 8.18 -3.40 15.75
N LYS A 170 7.19 -3.29 14.86
CA LYS A 170 5.82 -2.87 15.22
C LYS A 170 4.81 -3.81 14.59
N LEU A 171 3.91 -4.36 15.42
CA LEU A 171 2.80 -5.20 15.00
C LEU A 171 1.49 -4.67 15.56
N ILE A 172 0.55 -4.37 14.65
CA ILE A 172 -0.85 -4.13 14.96
C ILE A 172 -1.65 -5.23 14.28
N CYS A 173 -2.29 -6.08 15.07
CA CYS A 173 -3.14 -7.18 14.61
C CYS A 173 -4.46 -7.23 15.39
N SER A 174 -4.90 -6.08 15.89
CA SER A 174 -6.16 -5.96 16.63
C SER A 174 -7.38 -6.22 15.76
N GLY A 175 -8.52 -6.57 16.36
CA GLY A 175 -9.77 -6.77 15.65
C GLY A 175 -9.77 -7.97 14.69
N ASN A 176 -9.01 -9.01 14.98
CA ASN A 176 -8.95 -10.25 14.20
C ASN A 176 -9.60 -11.43 14.96
N LEU A 177 -9.49 -12.63 14.41
CA LEU A 177 -10.05 -13.88 14.96
C LEU A 177 -8.95 -14.80 15.48
N LEU A 178 -7.84 -14.23 15.96
CA LEU A 178 -6.69 -15.02 16.44
C LEU A 178 -7.02 -15.68 17.77
N ASP A 179 -6.78 -16.98 17.88
CA ASP A 179 -6.87 -17.76 19.11
C ASP A 179 -5.50 -18.00 19.77
N THR A 180 -4.45 -17.95 18.97
CA THR A 180 -3.06 -18.08 19.39
C THR A 180 -2.17 -17.06 18.69
N LEU A 181 -1.17 -16.54 19.41
CA LEU A 181 -0.17 -15.65 18.83
C LEU A 181 1.21 -15.95 19.41
N ASN A 182 2.14 -16.37 18.57
CA ASN A 182 3.50 -16.69 19.00
C ASN A 182 4.51 -15.70 18.41
N LEU A 183 5.00 -14.80 19.25
CA LEU A 183 5.96 -13.74 18.93
C LEU A 183 7.37 -14.05 19.44
N SER A 184 7.62 -15.24 20.00
CA SER A 184 8.85 -15.59 20.71
C SER A 184 10.14 -15.41 19.90
N ARG A 185 10.03 -15.36 18.55
CA ARG A 185 11.17 -15.16 17.65
C ARG A 185 11.40 -13.71 17.22
N LEU A 186 10.53 -12.79 17.65
CA LEU A 186 10.59 -11.37 17.28
C LEU A 186 11.37 -10.55 18.30
N SER A 187 12.67 -10.82 18.46
CA SER A 187 13.52 -10.14 19.44
C SER A 187 13.62 -8.62 19.26
N GLY A 188 13.31 -8.11 18.07
CA GLY A 188 13.29 -6.69 17.74
C GLY A 188 11.97 -5.98 17.97
N LEU A 189 10.91 -6.70 18.41
CA LEU A 189 9.58 -6.12 18.56
C LEU A 189 9.54 -5.09 19.69
N LYS A 190 9.05 -3.90 19.36
CA LYS A 190 8.97 -2.73 20.26
C LYS A 190 7.52 -2.34 20.60
N TYR A 191 6.61 -2.57 19.66
CA TYR A 191 5.20 -2.21 19.80
C TYR A 191 4.31 -3.38 19.39
N LEU A 192 3.31 -3.68 20.19
CA LEU A 192 2.31 -4.70 19.94
C LEU A 192 0.91 -4.20 20.29
N ASP A 193 -0.01 -4.26 19.32
CA ASP A 193 -1.44 -4.23 19.57
C ASP A 193 -2.08 -5.50 19.02
N CYS A 194 -2.53 -6.37 19.90
CA CYS A 194 -3.27 -7.58 19.56
C CYS A 194 -4.66 -7.61 20.24
N SER A 195 -5.17 -6.44 20.59
CA SER A 195 -6.47 -6.28 21.24
C SER A 195 -7.63 -6.77 20.35
N SER A 196 -8.81 -6.92 20.92
CA SER A 196 -10.01 -7.33 20.16
C SER A 196 -9.81 -8.61 19.34
N ASN A 197 -9.14 -9.60 19.92
CA ASN A 197 -8.97 -10.97 19.42
C ASN A 197 -9.54 -11.97 20.44
N SER A 198 -9.45 -13.25 20.14
CA SER A 198 -9.84 -14.33 21.05
C SER A 198 -8.64 -15.13 21.58
N ILE A 199 -7.50 -14.46 21.79
CA ILE A 199 -6.22 -15.10 22.10
C ILE A 199 -6.27 -15.80 23.45
N GLN A 200 -6.14 -17.12 23.43
CA GLN A 200 -6.01 -17.97 24.60
C GLN A 200 -4.54 -18.25 24.96
N THR A 201 -3.67 -18.20 23.95
CA THR A 201 -2.24 -18.44 24.13
C THR A 201 -1.43 -17.35 23.44
N LEU A 202 -0.76 -16.51 24.23
CA LEU A 202 0.17 -15.50 23.79
C LEU A 202 1.59 -15.85 24.24
N LYS A 203 2.54 -15.96 23.29
CA LYS A 203 3.96 -16.10 23.59
C LYS A 203 4.69 -14.85 23.18
N LEU A 204 5.18 -14.09 24.13
CA LEU A 204 5.95 -12.86 23.88
C LEU A 204 7.43 -13.18 23.64
N PRO A 205 8.16 -12.30 22.94
CA PRO A 205 9.60 -12.41 22.80
C PRO A 205 10.29 -12.09 24.15
N ASP A 206 11.47 -12.66 24.34
CA ASP A 206 12.34 -12.30 25.48
C ASP A 206 13.04 -10.96 25.15
N THR A 207 12.31 -9.87 25.31
CA THR A 207 12.80 -8.51 25.03
C THR A 207 12.38 -7.56 26.17
N ARG A 208 13.26 -6.60 26.49
CA ARG A 208 12.97 -5.52 27.47
C ARG A 208 12.38 -4.27 26.82
N SER A 209 12.19 -4.28 25.51
CA SER A 209 11.82 -3.09 24.70
C SER A 209 10.37 -3.09 24.22
N LEU A 210 9.56 -4.05 24.65
CA LEU A 210 8.16 -4.16 24.23
C LEU A 210 7.28 -3.22 25.07
N TYR A 211 6.51 -2.36 24.38
CA TYR A 211 5.51 -1.45 24.95
C TYR A 211 4.13 -1.79 24.40
#